data_4d0500dd9786c98523a7bd102ee54580
#
_entry.id   4d0500dd9786c98523a7bd102ee54580
#
_cell.length_a   1.000
_cell.length_b   1.000
_cell.length_c   1.000
_cell.angle_alpha   90.00
_cell.angle_beta   90.00
_cell.angle_gamma   90.00
#
_symmetry.space_group_name_H-M   'P 1'
#
loop_
_entity.id
_entity.type
_entity.pdbx_description
1 polymer ?
#
loop_
_entity_poly.entity_id
_entity_poly.type
_entity_poly.pdbx_seq_one_letter_code
_entity_poly.pdbx_strand_id
1 'polypeptide(L)'
;MIQGLFSVPIKVGTIVPSEYEEAETDQLLSGLFLDGKLGEFTGESGLSTAPKVMNLHEKEELKWLTSKLRMEVADFWVNVLNYRRVAYIEPTHSWANKHFAMDTTAEHSHRDGWYGNSEISVVYYFRKHRAASNIVFCDPLDYIRRMTPYVPMAGIDTIGTEVPARQYDYIIFPSWLRHRVGPSSNISPRIALSFNYHGFD
;
A
#
# COMPACT_ATOMS: atom_id res chain seq x y z
N MET A 1 29.99 -9.36 15.67
CA MET A 1 28.86 -8.40 15.50
C MET A 1 28.48 -8.37 14.04
N ILE A 2 27.21 -8.55 13.68
CA ILE A 2 26.69 -8.42 12.29
C ILE A 2 25.89 -7.11 12.26
N GLN A 3 26.17 -6.24 11.29
CA GLN A 3 25.46 -4.99 11.09
C GLN A 3 24.86 -4.96 9.69
N GLY A 4 23.55 -4.71 9.58
CA GLY A 4 22.87 -4.49 8.31
C GLY A 4 23.14 -3.09 7.79
N LEU A 5 23.51 -2.97 6.51
CA LEU A 5 23.69 -1.69 5.82
C LEU A 5 22.64 -1.54 4.72
N PHE A 6 22.23 -0.29 4.46
CA PHE A 6 21.29 0.05 3.37
C PHE A 6 19.91 -0.61 3.51
N SER A 7 19.39 -0.70 4.74
CA SER A 7 18.02 -1.15 4.99
C SER A 7 17.00 -0.09 4.52
N VAL A 8 15.91 -0.54 3.90
CA VAL A 8 14.77 0.34 3.58
C VAL A 8 13.76 0.19 4.72
N PRO A 9 13.47 1.26 5.48
CA PRO A 9 12.50 1.18 6.56
C PRO A 9 11.08 1.15 6.00
N ILE A 10 10.23 0.36 6.65
CA ILE A 10 8.77 0.38 6.52
C ILE A 10 8.16 0.46 7.91
N LYS A 11 6.95 1.00 8.03
CA LYS A 11 6.21 1.05 9.30
C LYS A 11 4.94 0.22 9.15
N VAL A 12 4.70 -0.69 10.08
CA VAL A 12 3.47 -1.50 10.16
C VAL A 12 2.75 -1.13 11.44
N GLY A 13 1.45 -0.89 11.36
CA GLY A 13 0.62 -0.62 12.51
C GLY A 13 -0.83 -1.00 12.23
N THR A 14 -1.73 -0.73 13.19
CA THR A 14 -3.13 -1.11 13.13
C THR A 14 -4.02 0.09 13.48
N ILE A 15 -5.04 0.33 12.68
CA ILE A 15 -6.08 1.34 12.93
C ILE A 15 -7.44 0.64 12.83
N VAL A 16 -8.03 0.32 13.97
CA VAL A 16 -9.34 -0.32 14.02
C VAL A 16 -10.44 0.74 13.92
N PRO A 17 -11.38 0.62 12.98
CA PRO A 17 -12.55 1.49 12.92
C PRO A 17 -13.52 1.18 14.06
N SER A 18 -14.34 2.15 14.46
CA SER A 18 -15.58 1.87 15.20
C SER A 18 -16.60 1.19 14.27
N GLU A 19 -17.65 0.60 14.85
CA GLU A 19 -18.72 -0.05 14.06
C GLU A 19 -19.36 0.92 13.05
N TYR A 20 -19.52 2.18 13.44
CA TYR A 20 -20.06 3.23 12.58
C TYR A 20 -19.11 3.55 11.41
N GLU A 21 -17.84 3.82 11.70
CA GLU A 21 -16.81 4.10 10.69
C GLU A 21 -16.64 2.94 9.70
N GLU A 22 -16.76 1.71 10.20
CA GLU A 22 -16.69 0.51 9.37
C GLU A 22 -17.89 0.42 8.42
N ALA A 23 -19.10 0.64 8.93
CA ALA A 23 -20.33 0.59 8.14
C ALA A 23 -20.36 1.67 7.03
N GLU A 24 -20.01 2.92 7.35
CA GLU A 24 -19.93 4.02 6.38
C GLU A 24 -18.89 3.73 5.29
N THR A 25 -17.72 3.22 5.69
CA THR A 25 -16.66 2.82 4.76
C THR A 25 -17.11 1.69 3.84
N ASP A 26 -17.78 0.65 4.37
CA ASP A 26 -18.32 -0.46 3.57
C ASP A 26 -19.37 0.03 2.56
N GLN A 27 -20.25 0.91 2.97
CA GLN A 27 -21.27 1.50 2.10
C GLN A 27 -20.64 2.28 0.95
N LEU A 28 -19.68 3.15 1.25
CA LEU A 28 -18.92 3.91 0.25
C LEU A 28 -18.24 2.99 -0.76
N LEU A 29 -17.46 2.02 -0.28
CA LEU A 29 -16.69 1.12 -1.14
C LEU A 29 -17.60 0.21 -1.97
N SER A 30 -18.69 -0.28 -1.38
CA SER A 30 -19.68 -1.08 -2.11
C SER A 30 -20.30 -0.29 -3.25
N GLY A 31 -20.67 0.97 -3.04
CA GLY A 31 -21.17 1.85 -4.08
C GLY A 31 -20.16 2.06 -5.22
N LEU A 32 -18.90 2.33 -4.87
CA LEU A 32 -17.84 2.56 -5.84
C LEU A 32 -17.55 1.32 -6.70
N PHE A 33 -17.57 0.13 -6.10
CA PHE A 33 -17.32 -1.11 -6.84
C PHE A 33 -18.54 -1.60 -7.66
N LEU A 34 -19.77 -1.16 -7.36
CA LEU A 34 -20.97 -1.49 -8.12
C LEU A 34 -21.22 -0.55 -9.30
N ASP A 35 -20.91 0.73 -9.18
CA ASP A 35 -21.27 1.77 -10.16
C ASP A 35 -20.45 1.77 -11.46
N GLY A 36 -19.68 0.74 -11.74
CA GLY A 36 -18.81 0.70 -12.92
C GLY A 36 -17.72 1.79 -12.92
N LYS A 37 -17.48 2.43 -11.77
CA LYS A 37 -16.40 3.40 -11.56
C LYS A 37 -15.03 2.72 -11.39
N LEU A 38 -14.89 1.61 -12.11
CA LEU A 38 -13.70 0.78 -12.04
C LEU A 38 -12.72 1.21 -13.13
N GLY A 39 -11.45 1.26 -12.77
CA GLY A 39 -10.35 1.43 -13.70
C GLY A 39 -9.92 0.07 -14.25
N GLU A 40 -9.63 0.01 -15.54
CA GLU A 40 -8.85 -1.07 -16.12
C GLU A 40 -7.37 -0.72 -15.93
N PHE A 41 -6.68 -1.43 -15.07
CA PHE A 41 -5.23 -1.35 -14.95
C PHE A 41 -4.60 -2.43 -15.83
N THR A 42 -3.72 -2.02 -16.74
CA THR A 42 -2.95 -2.96 -17.55
C THR A 42 -1.98 -3.75 -16.68
N GLY A 43 -2.11 -5.08 -16.69
CA GLY A 43 -1.24 -5.98 -15.92
C GLY A 43 -1.71 -6.29 -14.51
N GLU A 44 -2.91 -5.85 -14.12
CA GLU A 44 -3.55 -6.17 -12.86
C GLU A 44 -4.83 -6.96 -13.11
N SER A 45 -5.16 -7.85 -12.17
CA SER A 45 -6.47 -8.49 -12.10
C SER A 45 -7.19 -8.04 -10.81
N GLY A 46 -8.52 -8.19 -10.79
CA GLY A 46 -9.37 -7.66 -9.74
C GLY A 46 -9.99 -6.31 -10.12
N LEU A 47 -10.50 -5.60 -9.13
CA LEU A 47 -11.20 -4.35 -9.32
C LEU A 47 -10.43 -3.20 -8.65
N SER A 48 -10.34 -2.06 -9.33
CA SER A 48 -9.73 -0.84 -8.79
C SER A 48 -10.62 0.37 -9.04
N THR A 49 -10.65 1.32 -8.10
CA THR A 49 -11.28 2.61 -8.34
C THR A 49 -10.40 3.54 -9.18
N ALA A 50 -9.07 3.33 -9.21
CA ALA A 50 -8.14 4.06 -10.06
C ALA A 50 -8.25 3.59 -11.52
N PRO A 51 -8.03 4.48 -12.52
CA PRO A 51 -7.76 5.90 -12.37
C PRO A 51 -9.01 6.79 -12.24
N LYS A 52 -10.23 6.22 -12.23
CA LYS A 52 -11.48 6.99 -12.28
C LYS A 52 -11.77 7.74 -10.96
N VAL A 53 -11.47 7.11 -9.83
CA VAL A 53 -11.63 7.71 -8.50
C VAL A 53 -10.32 7.54 -7.74
N MET A 54 -9.59 8.65 -7.60
CA MET A 54 -8.29 8.71 -6.94
C MET A 54 -8.23 9.77 -5.83
N ASN A 55 -9.37 10.11 -5.26
CA ASN A 55 -9.49 11.10 -4.19
C ASN A 55 -10.32 10.59 -3.00
N LEU A 56 -10.15 9.31 -2.65
CA LEU A 56 -10.86 8.72 -1.51
C LEU A 56 -10.56 9.44 -0.19
N HIS A 57 -9.36 10.04 -0.05
CA HIS A 57 -8.96 10.82 1.12
C HIS A 57 -9.84 12.07 1.36
N GLU A 58 -10.57 12.54 0.36
CA GLU A 58 -11.49 13.68 0.46
C GLU A 58 -12.89 13.26 0.92
N LYS A 59 -13.19 11.95 0.91
CA LYS A 59 -14.51 11.44 1.29
C LYS A 59 -14.74 11.56 2.78
N GLU A 60 -15.94 12.04 3.17
CA GLU A 60 -16.33 12.23 4.56
C GLU A 60 -16.23 10.92 5.36
N GLU A 61 -16.68 9.82 4.74
CA GLU A 61 -16.70 8.47 5.29
C GLU A 61 -15.28 7.92 5.62
N LEU A 62 -14.23 8.54 5.07
CA LEU A 62 -12.84 8.13 5.28
C LEU A 62 -12.00 9.14 6.09
N LYS A 63 -12.58 10.23 6.56
CA LYS A 63 -11.86 11.26 7.35
C LYS A 63 -11.26 10.69 8.63
N TRP A 64 -11.93 9.76 9.27
CA TRP A 64 -11.45 9.08 10.46
C TRP A 64 -10.11 8.36 10.22
N LEU A 65 -10.01 7.66 9.07
CA LEU A 65 -8.81 6.93 8.66
C LEU A 65 -7.72 7.90 8.20
N THR A 66 -8.07 8.83 7.33
CA THR A 66 -7.14 9.81 6.74
C THR A 66 -6.45 10.65 7.82
N SER A 67 -7.20 11.09 8.83
CA SER A 67 -6.66 11.87 9.96
C SER A 67 -5.64 11.06 10.76
N LYS A 68 -5.94 9.80 11.07
CA LYS A 68 -5.03 8.91 11.80
C LYS A 68 -3.79 8.58 10.97
N LEU A 69 -3.96 8.23 9.69
CA LEU A 69 -2.84 7.92 8.79
C LEU A 69 -1.91 9.13 8.59
N ARG A 70 -2.45 10.34 8.53
CA ARG A 70 -1.65 11.56 8.42
C ARG A 70 -0.67 11.72 9.58
N MET A 71 -1.08 11.42 10.81
CA MET A 71 -0.20 11.46 11.98
C MET A 71 0.91 10.41 11.88
N GLU A 72 0.57 9.19 11.46
CA GLU A 72 1.52 8.10 11.30
C GLU A 72 2.54 8.37 10.18
N VAL A 73 2.08 8.99 9.08
CA VAL A 73 2.94 9.39 7.97
C VAL A 73 3.86 10.53 8.37
N ALA A 74 3.37 11.52 9.12
CA ALA A 74 4.20 12.62 9.61
C ALA A 74 5.32 12.11 10.55
N ASP A 75 4.99 11.18 11.44
CA ASP A 75 5.99 10.51 12.28
C ASP A 75 7.03 9.74 11.45
N PHE A 76 6.58 8.97 10.48
CA PHE A 76 7.46 8.21 9.59
C PHE A 76 8.38 9.13 8.76
N TRP A 77 7.84 10.26 8.27
CA TRP A 77 8.59 11.27 7.52
C TRP A 77 9.74 11.86 8.34
N VAL A 78 9.43 12.30 9.56
CA VAL A 78 10.37 13.04 10.40
C VAL A 78 11.32 12.10 11.13
N ASN A 79 10.79 11.10 11.82
CA ASN A 79 11.52 10.30 12.80
C ASN A 79 12.16 9.04 12.21
N VAL A 80 11.66 8.55 11.09
CA VAL A 80 12.18 7.32 10.46
C VAL A 80 12.99 7.63 9.21
N LEU A 81 12.42 8.40 8.27
CA LEU A 81 13.10 8.73 7.01
C LEU A 81 14.02 9.93 7.13
N ASN A 82 13.85 10.75 8.17
CA ASN A 82 14.58 12.01 8.35
C ASN A 82 14.58 12.88 7.09
N TYR A 83 13.40 12.97 6.45
CA TYR A 83 13.22 13.77 5.24
C TYR A 83 13.26 15.27 5.57
N ARG A 84 13.42 16.11 4.54
CA ARG A 84 13.42 17.56 4.68
C ARG A 84 12.20 18.06 5.47
N ARG A 85 12.38 19.14 6.19
CA ARG A 85 11.24 19.83 6.82
C ARG A 85 10.36 20.43 5.74
N VAL A 86 9.04 20.27 5.92
CA VAL A 86 7.98 20.80 5.05
C VAL A 86 6.94 21.50 5.92
N ALA A 87 6.14 22.38 5.33
CA ALA A 87 5.09 23.08 6.06
C ALA A 87 3.97 22.10 6.47
N TYR A 88 3.60 21.21 5.55
CA TYR A 88 2.59 20.17 5.82
C TYR A 88 2.77 18.97 4.89
N ILE A 89 2.18 17.84 5.28
CA ILE A 89 2.18 16.58 4.53
C ILE A 89 0.72 16.21 4.29
N GLU A 90 0.34 16.01 3.02
CA GLU A 90 -1.03 15.70 2.63
C GLU A 90 -1.08 14.54 1.65
N PRO A 91 -2.19 13.77 1.66
CA PRO A 91 -2.44 12.80 0.61
C PRO A 91 -2.76 13.51 -0.71
N THR A 92 -2.11 13.11 -1.78
CA THR A 92 -2.34 13.62 -3.13
C THR A 92 -3.24 12.72 -3.95
N HIS A 93 -3.15 11.41 -3.73
CA HIS A 93 -3.96 10.40 -4.40
C HIS A 93 -4.34 9.30 -3.42
N SER A 94 -5.55 8.76 -3.58
CA SER A 94 -5.99 7.60 -2.82
C SER A 94 -7.08 6.84 -3.57
N TRP A 95 -6.99 5.52 -3.57
CA TRP A 95 -7.90 4.62 -4.28
C TRP A 95 -8.09 3.33 -3.50
N ALA A 96 -9.04 2.51 -3.92
CA ALA A 96 -9.30 1.20 -3.36
C ALA A 96 -9.10 0.10 -4.41
N ASN A 97 -8.51 -1.00 -4.00
CA ASN A 97 -8.36 -2.23 -4.77
C ASN A 97 -9.13 -3.35 -4.09
N LYS A 98 -9.87 -4.14 -4.89
CA LYS A 98 -10.61 -5.32 -4.45
C LYS A 98 -10.10 -6.53 -5.21
N HIS A 99 -9.42 -7.43 -4.52
CA HIS A 99 -8.87 -8.66 -5.07
C HIS A 99 -9.70 -9.87 -4.62
N PHE A 100 -10.06 -10.69 -5.58
CA PHE A 100 -10.61 -12.04 -5.37
C PHE A 100 -9.50 -13.07 -5.34
N ALA A 101 -9.86 -14.37 -5.23
CA ALA A 101 -8.88 -15.44 -5.37
C ALA A 101 -8.17 -15.36 -6.72
N MET A 102 -6.85 -15.58 -6.73
CA MET A 102 -5.96 -15.56 -7.89
C MET A 102 -5.71 -14.17 -8.52
N ASP A 103 -6.34 -13.11 -8.03
CA ASP A 103 -6.04 -11.76 -8.50
C ASP A 103 -4.65 -11.32 -8.06
N THR A 104 -4.03 -10.51 -8.91
CA THR A 104 -2.66 -10.02 -8.75
C THR A 104 -2.56 -8.53 -9.03
N THR A 105 -1.54 -7.90 -8.46
CA THR A 105 -1.07 -6.57 -8.86
C THR A 105 0.36 -6.70 -9.36
N ALA A 106 0.63 -6.24 -10.57
CA ALA A 106 1.96 -6.26 -11.17
C ALA A 106 2.95 -5.42 -10.36
N GLU A 107 4.24 -5.69 -10.54
CA GLU A 107 5.30 -4.93 -9.91
C GLU A 107 5.32 -3.49 -10.40
N HIS A 108 5.21 -2.54 -9.46
CA HIS A 108 5.20 -1.10 -9.73
C HIS A 108 5.77 -0.28 -8.56
N SER A 109 5.95 1.02 -8.78
CA SER A 109 6.21 2.02 -7.74
C SER A 109 5.23 3.18 -7.88
N HIS A 110 5.13 4.03 -6.86
CA HIS A 110 4.24 5.19 -6.91
C HIS A 110 4.97 6.51 -7.21
N ARG A 111 6.22 6.43 -7.60
CA ARG A 111 7.01 7.60 -8.02
C ARG A 111 7.12 7.76 -9.53
N ASP A 112 6.75 6.73 -10.27
CA ASP A 112 6.81 6.73 -11.73
C ASP A 112 5.43 7.02 -12.34
N GLY A 113 5.36 7.90 -13.33
CA GLY A 113 4.17 8.11 -14.16
C GLY A 113 3.00 8.83 -13.49
N TRP A 114 1.85 8.18 -13.40
CA TRP A 114 0.55 8.77 -13.03
C TRP A 114 0.45 9.31 -11.60
N TYR A 115 1.29 8.83 -10.68
CA TYR A 115 1.18 9.16 -9.25
C TYR A 115 1.99 10.39 -8.83
N GLY A 116 2.65 11.06 -9.78
CA GLY A 116 3.35 12.31 -9.54
C GLY A 116 4.49 12.22 -8.53
N ASN A 117 4.65 13.27 -7.74
CA ASN A 117 5.76 13.44 -6.81
C ASN A 117 5.49 12.85 -5.41
N SER A 118 4.91 11.68 -5.31
CA SER A 118 4.67 11.05 -4.02
C SER A 118 5.97 10.61 -3.36
N GLU A 119 6.20 10.95 -2.09
CA GLU A 119 7.35 10.51 -1.32
C GLU A 119 7.05 9.33 -0.44
N ILE A 120 5.83 9.25 0.11
CA ILE A 120 5.40 8.16 1.00
C ILE A 120 4.10 7.56 0.47
N SER A 121 4.04 6.26 0.48
CA SER A 121 2.85 5.47 0.17
C SER A 121 2.37 4.70 1.40
N VAL A 122 1.06 4.54 1.50
CA VAL A 122 0.40 3.76 2.55
C VAL A 122 -0.56 2.79 1.90
N VAL A 123 -0.59 1.56 2.38
CA VAL A 123 -1.66 0.61 2.13
C VAL A 123 -2.35 0.28 3.44
N TYR A 124 -3.68 0.41 3.49
CA TYR A 124 -4.52 0.04 4.62
C TYR A 124 -5.45 -1.11 4.23
N TYR A 125 -5.45 -2.19 5.02
CA TYR A 125 -6.24 -3.39 4.74
C TYR A 125 -7.61 -3.32 5.41
N PHE A 126 -8.59 -2.77 4.72
CA PHE A 126 -9.95 -2.64 5.27
C PHE A 126 -10.66 -3.99 5.41
N ARG A 127 -10.52 -4.89 4.42
CA ARG A 127 -10.99 -6.29 4.48
C ARG A 127 -9.85 -7.20 4.08
N LYS A 128 -9.48 -8.13 4.96
CA LYS A 128 -8.41 -9.08 4.67
C LYS A 128 -8.58 -10.38 5.40
N HIS A 129 -8.92 -11.43 4.65
CA HIS A 129 -8.87 -12.80 5.16
C HIS A 129 -7.41 -13.26 5.35
N ARG A 130 -7.17 -14.13 6.31
CA ARG A 130 -5.81 -14.65 6.61
C ARG A 130 -5.12 -15.32 5.42
N ALA A 131 -5.88 -15.92 4.49
CA ALA A 131 -5.37 -16.57 3.28
C ALA A 131 -5.22 -15.59 2.09
N ALA A 132 -5.58 -14.31 2.25
CA ALA A 132 -5.39 -13.31 1.21
C ALA A 132 -3.92 -12.87 1.16
N SER A 133 -3.43 -12.62 -0.07
CA SER A 133 -2.05 -12.21 -0.33
C SER A 133 -1.64 -10.97 0.47
N ASN A 134 -0.39 -10.97 0.89
CA ASN A 134 0.29 -9.81 1.43
C ASN A 134 0.99 -9.03 0.31
N ILE A 135 1.43 -7.83 0.62
CA ILE A 135 2.33 -7.06 -0.24
C ILE A 135 3.71 -7.68 -0.22
N VAL A 136 4.35 -7.76 -1.39
CA VAL A 136 5.74 -8.18 -1.55
C VAL A 136 6.54 -6.98 -2.02
N PHE A 137 7.48 -6.53 -1.21
CA PHE A 137 8.43 -5.49 -1.58
C PHE A 137 9.61 -6.08 -2.32
N CYS A 138 9.94 -5.51 -3.47
CA CYS A 138 11.05 -5.95 -4.30
C CYS A 138 12.37 -5.37 -3.75
N ASP A 139 13.41 -6.20 -3.72
CA ASP A 139 14.73 -5.78 -3.26
C ASP A 139 15.33 -4.75 -4.22
N PRO A 140 15.57 -3.50 -3.80
CA PRO A 140 16.16 -2.48 -4.66
C PRO A 140 17.61 -2.81 -5.09
N LEU A 141 18.25 -3.75 -4.41
CA LEU A 141 19.61 -4.21 -4.73
C LEU A 141 19.62 -5.55 -5.50
N ASP A 142 18.47 -6.06 -5.92
CA ASP A 142 18.34 -7.35 -6.60
C ASP A 142 19.29 -7.46 -7.82
N TYR A 143 19.40 -6.40 -8.61
CA TYR A 143 20.32 -6.35 -9.75
C TYR A 143 21.77 -6.63 -9.35
N ILE A 144 22.27 -5.99 -8.28
CA ILE A 144 23.64 -6.19 -7.80
C ILE A 144 23.81 -7.60 -7.22
N ARG A 145 22.82 -8.08 -6.49
CA ARG A 145 22.85 -9.41 -5.87
C ARG A 145 22.87 -10.53 -6.91
N ARG A 146 22.17 -10.40 -8.02
CA ARG A 146 22.21 -11.37 -9.14
C ARG A 146 23.56 -11.45 -9.84
N MET A 147 24.39 -10.42 -9.73
CA MET A 147 25.75 -10.42 -10.30
C MET A 147 26.78 -11.16 -9.44
N THR A 148 26.44 -11.55 -8.22
CA THR A 148 27.30 -12.33 -7.34
C THR A 148 26.92 -13.81 -7.41
N PRO A 149 27.85 -14.76 -7.12
CA PRO A 149 27.51 -16.17 -7.02
C PRO A 149 26.65 -16.43 -5.76
N TYR A 150 25.44 -15.93 -5.81
CA TYR A 150 24.47 -16.07 -4.74
C TYR A 150 23.68 -17.37 -4.93
N VAL A 151 23.69 -18.22 -3.95
CA VAL A 151 22.84 -19.41 -3.90
C VAL A 151 21.58 -19.05 -3.13
N PRO A 152 20.40 -19.01 -3.78
CA PRO A 152 19.16 -18.78 -3.05
C PRO A 152 18.99 -19.83 -1.94
N MET A 153 18.77 -19.39 -0.71
CA MET A 153 18.34 -20.33 0.33
C MET A 153 16.96 -20.86 -0.04
N ALA A 154 16.78 -22.16 -0.03
CA ALA A 154 15.50 -22.79 -0.36
C ALA A 154 14.36 -22.17 0.46
N GLY A 155 13.33 -21.67 -0.22
CA GLY A 155 12.15 -21.05 0.40
C GLY A 155 12.22 -19.54 0.64
N ILE A 156 13.33 -18.86 0.31
CA ILE A 156 13.41 -17.40 0.34
C ILE A 156 13.29 -16.87 -1.09
N ASP A 157 12.21 -16.12 -1.36
CA ASP A 157 12.13 -15.31 -2.57
C ASP A 157 13.19 -14.20 -2.48
N THR A 158 14.29 -14.38 -3.20
CA THR A 158 15.42 -13.46 -3.19
C THR A 158 15.14 -12.16 -3.91
N ILE A 159 14.02 -12.08 -4.60
CA ILE A 159 13.59 -10.93 -5.40
C ILE A 159 12.72 -9.98 -4.58
N GLY A 160 12.11 -10.47 -3.49
CA GLY A 160 11.24 -9.65 -2.67
C GLY A 160 11.00 -10.21 -1.27
N THR A 161 10.52 -9.35 -0.40
CA THR A 161 10.14 -9.68 0.97
C THR A 161 8.64 -9.47 1.16
N GLU A 162 7.95 -10.55 1.49
CA GLU A 162 6.53 -10.49 1.86
C GLU A 162 6.39 -9.91 3.27
N VAL A 163 5.49 -8.93 3.41
CA VAL A 163 5.17 -8.32 4.70
C VAL A 163 3.79 -8.78 5.16
N PRO A 164 3.70 -9.64 6.17
CA PRO A 164 2.44 -10.09 6.70
C PRO A 164 1.61 -8.93 7.25
N ALA A 165 0.33 -8.91 6.92
CA ALA A 165 -0.64 -7.95 7.43
C ALA A 165 -1.99 -8.62 7.70
N ARG A 166 -2.74 -8.07 8.64
CA ARG A 166 -4.09 -8.48 9.02
C ARG A 166 -5.11 -7.44 8.57
N GLN A 167 -6.37 -7.73 8.75
CA GLN A 167 -7.44 -6.75 8.62
C GLN A 167 -7.18 -5.57 9.58
N TYR A 168 -7.37 -4.35 9.10
CA TYR A 168 -7.12 -3.07 9.77
C TYR A 168 -5.64 -2.71 10.00
N ASP A 169 -4.72 -3.53 9.54
CA ASP A 169 -3.31 -3.12 9.50
C ASP A 169 -3.07 -2.13 8.36
N TYR A 170 -2.10 -1.23 8.59
CA TYR A 170 -1.53 -0.39 7.56
C TYR A 170 -0.03 -0.65 7.42
N ILE A 171 0.49 -0.40 6.23
CA ILE A 171 1.92 -0.42 5.94
C ILE A 171 2.28 0.92 5.28
N ILE A 172 3.25 1.64 5.86
CA ILE A 172 3.81 2.88 5.33
C ILE A 172 5.20 2.58 4.78
N PHE A 173 5.50 3.08 3.58
CA PHE A 173 6.77 2.84 2.90
C PHE A 173 7.12 3.99 1.94
N PRO A 174 8.41 4.16 1.57
CA PRO A 174 8.81 5.12 0.55
C PRO A 174 8.17 4.80 -0.80
N SER A 175 7.58 5.80 -1.47
CA SER A 175 6.83 5.60 -2.72
C SER A 175 7.66 5.04 -3.88
N TRP A 176 8.99 5.19 -3.83
CA TRP A 176 9.89 4.63 -4.83
C TRP A 176 10.10 3.12 -4.68
N LEU A 177 9.76 2.54 -3.51
CA LEU A 177 9.96 1.13 -3.25
C LEU A 177 8.99 0.29 -4.08
N ARG A 178 9.56 -0.47 -5.03
CA ARG A 178 8.79 -1.34 -5.92
C ARG A 178 8.14 -2.47 -5.13
N HIS A 179 6.90 -2.76 -5.50
CA HIS A 179 6.12 -3.79 -4.81
C HIS A 179 5.10 -4.43 -5.75
N ARG A 180 4.59 -5.56 -5.34
CA ARG A 180 3.58 -6.35 -6.06
C ARG A 180 2.66 -7.08 -5.08
N VAL A 181 1.57 -7.63 -5.61
CA VAL A 181 0.69 -8.55 -4.88
C VAL A 181 0.55 -9.82 -5.72
N GLY A 182 0.92 -10.95 -5.15
CA GLY A 182 0.80 -12.26 -5.80
C GLY A 182 -0.62 -12.84 -5.69
N PRO A 183 -0.87 -13.96 -6.39
CA PRO A 183 -2.14 -14.67 -6.30
C PRO A 183 -2.36 -15.25 -4.91
N SER A 184 -3.61 -15.44 -4.52
CA SER A 184 -3.99 -16.04 -3.23
C SER A 184 -5.18 -16.97 -3.37
N SER A 185 -5.45 -17.73 -2.30
CA SER A 185 -6.58 -18.65 -2.19
C SER A 185 -7.68 -18.14 -1.24
N ASN A 186 -7.84 -16.82 -1.14
CA ASN A 186 -8.82 -16.21 -0.25
C ASN A 186 -10.25 -16.56 -0.66
N ILE A 187 -11.07 -16.87 0.34
CA ILE A 187 -12.50 -17.21 0.17
C ILE A 187 -13.42 -15.98 0.16
N SER A 188 -12.91 -14.84 0.61
CA SER A 188 -13.60 -13.55 0.61
C SER A 188 -12.69 -12.48 -0.01
N PRO A 189 -13.24 -11.44 -0.65
CA PRO A 189 -12.44 -10.40 -1.26
C PRO A 189 -11.51 -9.71 -0.25
N ARG A 190 -10.28 -9.42 -0.68
CA ARG A 190 -9.37 -8.50 -0.01
C ARG A 190 -9.66 -7.09 -0.53
N ILE A 191 -9.94 -6.15 0.37
CA ILE A 191 -10.11 -4.74 0.04
C ILE A 191 -9.00 -3.95 0.73
N ALA A 192 -8.18 -3.29 -0.07
CA ALA A 192 -7.11 -2.43 0.41
C ALA A 192 -7.30 -1.01 -0.13
N LEU A 193 -7.06 -0.03 0.75
CA LEU A 193 -7.05 1.39 0.42
C LEU A 193 -5.60 1.86 0.32
N SER A 194 -5.26 2.51 -0.77
CA SER A 194 -3.93 3.06 -1.02
C SER A 194 -3.97 4.58 -0.93
N PHE A 195 -2.93 5.17 -0.31
CA PHE A 195 -2.77 6.61 -0.17
C PHE A 195 -1.34 6.99 -0.52
N ASN A 196 -1.19 8.03 -1.32
CA ASN A 196 0.09 8.62 -1.68
C ASN A 196 0.20 10.01 -1.07
N TYR A 197 1.31 10.28 -0.39
CA TYR A 197 1.55 11.52 0.34
C TYR A 197 2.70 12.32 -0.27
N HIS A 198 2.55 13.64 -0.22
CA HIS A 198 3.56 14.62 -0.63
C HIS A 198 3.76 15.65 0.47
N GLY A 199 5.01 16.15 0.59
CA GLY A 199 5.35 17.23 1.50
C GLY A 199 5.41 18.57 0.75
N PHE A 200 4.67 19.54 1.25
CA PHE A 200 4.55 20.88 0.67
C PHE A 200 5.32 21.89 1.50
N ASP A 201 5.99 22.86 0.84
CA ASP A 201 6.72 24.00 1.43
C ASP A 201 5.77 25.14 1.77
#